data_271660854aedef0c1134ccc38de5ac9a
#
_entry.id   271660854aedef0c1134ccc38de5ac9a
#
_cell.length_a   1.000
_cell.length_b   1.000
_cell.length_c   1.000
_cell.angle_alpha   90.00
_cell.angle_beta   90.00
_cell.angle_gamma   90.00
#
_symmetry.space_group_name_H-M   'P 1'
#
loop_
_entity.id
_entity.type
_entity.pdbx_description
1 polymer ?
#
loop_
_entity_poly.entity_id
_entity_poly.type
_entity_poly.pdbx_seq_one_letter_code
_entity_poly.pdbx_strand_id
1 'polypeptide(L)'
;RTSKLVVEDRYAGELDANVTAVTKKLRDMGKGDLADDVYNAVSYHVDHGNGMDCYKVGSTLGSGTPALLAQGEKIVYPWCWKEFEILDKGPIRFTVKLVYNPETVNGVQVTETRIVSLDAGSHMNKCVVSYAGLTTANPVCAGIVVHKENPTAYVMNVAKGYMGYEDLGDPNQYKEKYRAVQNKDFGRIYVGAVFPGTLADMKYKEEAGLPGANGHILGIASTDSATPFTYYFGSAGMQRLTSPLLQSGKDILMPLLSMSEIL
;
A
#
# COMPACT_ATOMS: atom_id res chain seq x y z
N ARG A 1 7.90 -3.15 8.65
CA ARG A 1 8.98 -2.19 8.91
C ARG A 1 8.77 -1.57 10.27
N THR A 2 9.71 -1.70 11.18
CA THR A 2 9.60 -1.04 12.47
C THR A 2 9.83 0.45 12.25
N SER A 3 8.92 1.27 12.74
CA SER A 3 9.02 2.73 12.75
C SER A 3 10.34 3.25 13.33
N LYS A 4 11.07 2.41 14.01
CA LYS A 4 12.37 2.71 14.60
C LYS A 4 13.46 3.08 13.57
N LEU A 5 13.31 2.68 12.30
CA LEU A 5 14.22 3.05 11.21
C LEU A 5 13.88 4.39 10.56
N VAL A 6 12.68 4.89 10.81
CA VAL A 6 12.22 6.20 10.30
C VAL A 6 12.36 7.26 11.39
N VAL A 7 12.59 6.80 12.62
CA VAL A 7 12.65 7.69 13.75
C VAL A 7 13.92 8.55 13.66
N GLU A 8 13.68 9.79 13.33
CA GLU A 8 14.38 10.93 13.90
C GLU A 8 15.89 10.90 13.79
N ASP A 9 16.42 10.05 12.92
CA ASP A 9 17.81 10.10 12.68
C ASP A 9 18.07 11.24 11.68
N ARG A 10 18.35 12.44 12.22
CA ARG A 10 18.85 13.54 11.40
C ARG A 10 20.06 13.12 10.55
N TYR A 11 20.73 12.06 10.93
CA TYR A 11 21.79 11.42 10.17
C TYR A 11 21.28 10.58 8.99
N ALA A 12 20.03 10.10 9.00
CA ALA A 12 19.47 9.36 7.88
C ALA A 12 19.39 10.23 6.61
N GLY A 13 18.97 11.48 6.75
CA GLY A 13 18.96 12.42 5.63
C GLY A 13 20.37 12.77 5.12
N GLU A 14 21.34 12.90 6.01
CA GLU A 14 22.74 13.12 5.65
C GLU A 14 23.34 11.88 4.97
N LEU A 15 23.02 10.68 5.47
CA LEU A 15 23.45 9.42 4.84
C LEU A 15 22.89 9.29 3.44
N ASP A 16 21.59 9.52 3.25
CA ASP A 16 20.94 9.49 1.94
C ASP A 16 21.56 10.49 0.96
N ALA A 17 21.83 11.72 1.40
CA ALA A 17 22.49 12.73 0.59
C ALA A 17 23.91 12.31 0.17
N ASN A 18 24.69 11.78 1.10
CA ASN A 18 26.05 11.30 0.86
C ASN A 18 26.05 10.08 -0.09
N VAL A 19 25.17 9.11 0.12
CA VAL A 19 25.02 7.94 -0.75
C VAL A 19 24.59 8.37 -2.15
N THR A 20 23.66 9.29 -2.28
CA THR A 20 23.23 9.84 -3.57
C THR A 20 24.38 10.53 -4.30
N ALA A 21 25.16 11.34 -3.60
CA ALA A 21 26.32 12.04 -4.20
C ALA A 21 27.40 11.06 -4.65
N VAL A 22 27.73 10.07 -3.83
CA VAL A 22 28.76 9.06 -4.15
C VAL A 22 28.30 8.17 -5.31
N THR A 23 27.05 7.67 -5.28
CA THR A 23 26.54 6.81 -6.35
C THR A 23 26.42 7.55 -7.67
N LYS A 24 26.02 8.85 -7.65
CA LYS A 24 26.04 9.67 -8.86
C LYS A 24 27.45 9.80 -9.42
N LYS A 25 28.42 10.15 -8.60
CA LYS A 25 29.83 10.27 -9.03
C LYS A 25 30.39 8.98 -9.61
N LEU A 26 30.06 7.85 -9.00
CA LEU A 26 30.46 6.53 -9.52
C LEU A 26 29.83 6.24 -10.88
N ARG A 27 28.56 6.57 -11.06
CA ARG A 27 27.90 6.43 -12.38
C ARG A 27 28.50 7.33 -13.44
N ASP A 28 28.79 8.58 -13.10
CA ASP A 28 29.45 9.54 -13.99
C ASP A 28 30.85 9.05 -14.42
N MET A 29 31.50 8.23 -13.59
CA MET A 29 32.79 7.57 -13.89
C MET A 29 32.66 6.23 -14.63
N GLY A 30 31.46 5.85 -15.06
CA GLY A 30 31.19 4.54 -15.71
C GLY A 30 31.21 3.33 -14.75
N LYS A 31 31.24 3.56 -13.43
CA LYS A 31 31.28 2.51 -12.40
C LYS A 31 29.89 2.21 -11.84
N GLY A 32 28.92 1.90 -12.71
CA GLY A 32 27.53 1.67 -12.35
C GLY A 32 27.34 0.52 -11.36
N ASP A 33 28.06 -0.57 -11.53
CA ASP A 33 27.96 -1.72 -10.63
C ASP A 33 28.40 -1.38 -9.20
N LEU A 34 29.49 -0.61 -9.05
CA LEU A 34 29.96 -0.16 -7.74
C LEU A 34 29.00 0.86 -7.12
N ALA A 35 28.36 1.70 -7.92
CA ALA A 35 27.31 2.61 -7.44
C ALA A 35 26.12 1.84 -6.88
N ASP A 36 25.70 0.76 -7.55
CA ASP A 36 24.63 -0.11 -7.06
C ASP A 36 25.03 -0.85 -5.78
N ASP A 37 26.28 -1.29 -5.66
CA ASP A 37 26.80 -1.93 -4.45
C ASP A 37 26.76 -0.97 -3.25
N VAL A 38 27.19 0.28 -3.45
CA VAL A 38 27.15 1.33 -2.42
C VAL A 38 25.69 1.63 -2.02
N TYR A 39 24.78 1.77 -2.99
CA TYR A 39 23.37 2.00 -2.70
C TYR A 39 22.75 0.85 -1.91
N ASN A 40 22.99 -0.39 -2.34
CA ASN A 40 22.42 -1.57 -1.71
C ASN A 40 22.96 -1.82 -0.30
N ALA A 41 24.16 -1.35 0.02
CA ALA A 41 24.74 -1.48 1.36
C ALA A 41 23.95 -0.73 2.44
N VAL A 42 23.16 0.28 2.06
CA VAL A 42 22.39 1.12 2.98
C VAL A 42 20.88 1.14 2.67
N SER A 43 20.46 0.56 1.57
CA SER A 43 19.07 0.58 1.12
C SER A 43 18.15 -0.16 2.09
N TYR A 44 17.06 0.48 2.48
CA TYR A 44 16.00 -0.16 3.27
C TYR A 44 15.17 -1.19 2.45
N HIS A 45 15.40 -1.28 1.17
CA HIS A 45 14.87 -2.34 0.32
C HIS A 45 15.69 -3.62 0.39
N VAL A 46 16.83 -3.61 1.08
CA VAL A 46 17.66 -4.79 1.34
C VAL A 46 17.49 -5.21 2.80
N ASP A 47 17.28 -6.51 3.04
CA ASP A 47 17.22 -7.04 4.39
C ASP A 47 18.64 -7.13 4.99
N HIS A 48 18.94 -6.23 5.91
CA HIS A 48 20.18 -6.20 6.70
C HIS A 48 20.05 -6.93 8.05
N GLY A 49 19.04 -7.83 8.18
CA GLY A 49 18.75 -8.59 9.41
C GLY A 49 17.70 -7.94 10.30
N ASN A 50 17.14 -6.79 9.90
CA ASN A 50 16.12 -6.04 10.63
C ASN A 50 14.82 -5.85 9.83
N GLY A 51 14.67 -6.60 8.75
CA GLY A 51 13.56 -6.49 7.82
C GLY A 51 13.84 -5.55 6.65
N MET A 52 12.90 -5.49 5.72
CA MET A 52 13.02 -4.67 4.51
C MET A 52 11.65 -4.13 4.08
N ASP A 53 11.65 -3.08 3.27
CA ASP A 53 10.50 -2.61 2.52
C ASP A 53 10.39 -3.41 1.22
N CYS A 54 9.47 -4.37 1.20
CA CYS A 54 9.31 -5.31 0.09
C CYS A 54 8.07 -5.04 -0.78
N TYR A 55 7.27 -4.00 -0.46
CA TYR A 55 6.07 -3.68 -1.21
C TYR A 55 6.22 -2.36 -1.98
N LYS A 56 6.33 -2.49 -3.30
CA LYS A 56 6.51 -1.35 -4.19
C LYS A 56 5.19 -0.69 -4.52
N VAL A 57 4.96 0.50 -4.01
CA VAL A 57 3.71 1.23 -4.25
C VAL A 57 3.80 2.23 -5.39
N GLY A 58 4.92 2.92 -5.56
CA GLY A 58 5.07 3.94 -6.60
C GLY A 58 3.97 5.00 -6.56
N SER A 59 3.62 5.55 -7.71
CA SER A 59 2.50 6.50 -7.88
C SER A 59 1.19 5.74 -8.14
N THR A 60 0.80 4.84 -7.24
CA THR A 60 -0.40 4.00 -7.32
C THR A 60 -1.25 4.13 -6.08
N LEU A 61 -2.37 3.40 -5.99
CA LEU A 61 -3.16 3.32 -4.75
C LEU A 61 -2.52 2.42 -3.68
N GLY A 62 -1.39 1.78 -3.98
CA GLY A 62 -0.67 0.93 -3.04
C GLY A 62 -1.52 -0.20 -2.48
N SER A 63 -1.59 -0.27 -1.14
CA SER A 63 -2.35 -1.31 -0.43
C SER A 63 -3.57 -0.71 0.28
N GLY A 64 -4.61 -0.39 -0.48
CA GLY A 64 -5.88 0.04 0.09
C GLY A 64 -6.07 1.56 0.22
N THR A 65 -5.41 2.38 -0.58
CA THR A 65 -5.69 3.82 -0.65
C THR A 65 -7.07 4.07 -1.24
N PRO A 66 -7.92 4.93 -0.59
CA PRO A 66 -9.19 5.34 -1.16
C PRO A 66 -8.98 6.42 -2.22
N ALA A 67 -9.88 6.46 -3.19
CA ALA A 67 -9.91 7.51 -4.21
C ALA A 67 -11.32 7.70 -4.76
N LEU A 68 -11.66 8.92 -5.16
CA LEU A 68 -12.86 9.19 -5.96
C LEU A 68 -12.61 8.77 -7.41
N LEU A 69 -13.68 8.32 -8.06
CA LEU A 69 -13.67 8.03 -9.49
C LEU A 69 -14.38 9.18 -10.22
N ALA A 70 -13.63 9.93 -11.03
CA ALA A 70 -14.18 10.97 -11.89
C ALA A 70 -14.86 10.35 -13.13
N GLN A 71 -15.46 11.20 -13.97
CA GLN A 71 -16.12 10.79 -15.21
C GLN A 71 -15.21 9.85 -16.04
N GLY A 72 -15.80 8.79 -16.58
CA GLY A 72 -15.06 7.73 -17.29
C GLY A 72 -14.25 6.83 -16.38
N GLU A 73 -14.61 6.77 -15.09
CA GLU A 73 -13.94 5.95 -14.07
C GLU A 73 -12.47 6.29 -13.88
N LYS A 74 -12.08 7.52 -14.15
CA LYS A 74 -10.71 7.99 -13.92
C LYS A 74 -10.45 8.06 -12.42
N ILE A 75 -9.40 7.39 -11.95
CA ILE A 75 -8.96 7.48 -10.55
C ILE A 75 -8.42 8.88 -10.29
N VAL A 76 -8.97 9.56 -9.30
CA VAL A 76 -8.44 10.82 -8.77
C VAL A 76 -7.51 10.45 -7.62
N TYR A 77 -6.21 10.36 -7.92
CA TYR A 77 -5.21 10.00 -6.93
C TYR A 77 -5.11 11.10 -5.88
N PRO A 78 -5.29 10.76 -4.60
CA PRO A 78 -5.15 11.75 -3.54
C PRO A 78 -3.70 12.23 -3.45
N TRP A 79 -3.53 13.54 -3.25
CA TRP A 79 -2.22 14.15 -3.00
C TRP A 79 -1.80 13.94 -1.53
N CYS A 80 -0.84 14.72 -1.04
CA CYS A 80 -0.42 14.67 0.36
C CYS A 80 -1.51 15.21 1.30
N TRP A 81 -1.62 14.63 2.49
CA TRP A 81 -2.34 15.27 3.59
C TRP A 81 -1.62 16.57 4.01
N LYS A 82 -2.38 17.56 4.41
CA LYS A 82 -1.88 18.87 4.87
C LYS A 82 -1.97 19.04 6.39
N GLU A 83 -2.89 18.33 7.03
CA GLU A 83 -3.12 18.41 8.46
C GLU A 83 -3.34 17.02 9.03
N PHE A 84 -2.90 16.81 10.27
CA PHE A 84 -3.21 15.58 11.00
C PHE A 84 -3.57 15.90 12.45
N GLU A 85 -4.34 15.00 13.06
CA GLU A 85 -4.72 15.05 14.46
C GLU A 85 -4.73 13.63 15.04
N ILE A 86 -4.04 13.41 16.16
CA ILE A 86 -4.11 12.12 16.87
C ILE A 86 -5.33 12.14 17.75
N LEU A 87 -6.33 11.29 17.44
CA LEU A 87 -7.59 11.21 18.18
C LEU A 87 -7.49 10.23 19.36
N ASP A 88 -6.78 9.11 19.20
CA ASP A 88 -6.50 8.13 20.27
C ASP A 88 -5.02 7.76 20.27
N LYS A 89 -4.45 7.70 21.46
CA LYS A 89 -3.06 7.26 21.70
C LYS A 89 -3.01 6.29 22.88
N GLY A 90 -3.98 5.39 22.95
CA GLY A 90 -4.06 4.40 24.01
C GLY A 90 -3.28 3.12 23.72
N PRO A 91 -3.12 2.23 24.75
CA PRO A 91 -2.40 0.98 24.56
C PRO A 91 -3.19 -0.04 23.70
N ILE A 92 -4.51 0.12 23.58
CA ILE A 92 -5.38 -0.81 22.85
C ILE A 92 -5.84 -0.27 21.49
N ARG A 93 -5.73 1.04 21.26
CA ARG A 93 -6.11 1.68 19.99
C ARG A 93 -5.23 2.88 19.69
N PHE A 94 -4.86 3.03 18.44
CA PHE A 94 -4.33 4.25 17.87
C PHE A 94 -5.29 4.75 16.80
N THR A 95 -5.63 6.05 16.83
CA THR A 95 -6.49 6.66 15.81
C THR A 95 -5.89 7.99 15.37
N VAL A 96 -5.78 8.18 14.06
CA VAL A 96 -5.32 9.43 13.45
C VAL A 96 -6.35 9.92 12.44
N LYS A 97 -6.59 11.23 12.45
CA LYS A 97 -7.33 11.95 11.42
C LYS A 97 -6.35 12.66 10.50
N LEU A 98 -6.55 12.51 9.21
CA LEU A 98 -5.76 13.14 8.16
C LEU A 98 -6.69 13.98 7.28
N VAL A 99 -6.33 15.24 7.04
CA VAL A 99 -7.05 16.13 6.11
C VAL A 99 -6.15 16.37 4.89
N TYR A 100 -6.64 16.05 3.72
CA TYR A 100 -5.90 16.15 2.47
C TYR A 100 -6.01 17.52 1.83
N ASN A 101 -5.09 17.84 0.94
CA ASN A 101 -5.23 19.02 0.09
C ASN A 101 -6.47 18.85 -0.81
N PRO A 102 -7.20 19.96 -1.10
CA PRO A 102 -8.34 19.88 -1.98
C PRO A 102 -7.94 19.43 -3.40
N GLU A 103 -8.78 18.56 -3.99
CA GLU A 103 -8.66 18.09 -5.36
C GLU A 103 -9.88 18.50 -6.18
N THR A 104 -9.69 18.63 -7.49
CA THR A 104 -10.81 18.91 -8.40
C THR A 104 -11.36 17.60 -8.97
N VAL A 105 -12.61 17.30 -8.63
CA VAL A 105 -13.33 16.11 -9.10
C VAL A 105 -14.55 16.56 -9.89
N ASN A 106 -14.60 16.23 -11.18
CA ASN A 106 -15.69 16.62 -12.08
C ASN A 106 -16.02 18.13 -12.04
N GLY A 107 -14.97 18.97 -11.90
CA GLY A 107 -15.11 20.43 -11.83
C GLY A 107 -15.45 20.99 -10.44
N VAL A 108 -15.59 20.15 -9.42
CA VAL A 108 -15.91 20.55 -8.04
C VAL A 108 -14.68 20.40 -7.16
N GLN A 109 -14.43 21.36 -6.27
CA GLN A 109 -13.38 21.27 -5.26
C GLN A 109 -13.84 20.36 -4.13
N VAL A 110 -13.10 19.30 -3.87
CA VAL A 110 -13.42 18.29 -2.87
C VAL A 110 -12.24 18.14 -1.89
N THR A 111 -12.55 18.15 -0.59
CA THR A 111 -11.57 17.90 0.47
C THR A 111 -11.82 16.53 1.09
N GLU A 112 -10.81 15.67 0.99
CA GLU A 112 -10.84 14.34 1.63
C GLU A 112 -10.37 14.42 3.08
N THR A 113 -11.08 13.72 3.97
CA THR A 113 -10.67 13.49 5.36
C THR A 113 -10.69 11.99 5.62
N ARG A 114 -9.61 11.44 6.18
CA ARG A 114 -9.50 10.04 6.61
C ARG A 114 -9.39 9.97 8.13
N ILE A 115 -10.13 9.06 8.74
CA ILE A 115 -9.90 8.61 10.11
C ILE A 115 -9.43 7.17 10.03
N VAL A 116 -8.18 6.94 10.41
CA VAL A 116 -7.55 5.61 10.38
C VAL A 116 -7.33 5.14 11.79
N SER A 117 -7.86 3.96 12.12
CA SER A 117 -7.72 3.35 13.45
C SER A 117 -7.07 1.98 13.34
N LEU A 118 -6.19 1.66 14.29
CA LEU A 118 -5.58 0.35 14.45
C LEU A 118 -5.75 -0.10 15.90
N ASP A 119 -6.36 -1.26 16.09
CA ASP A 119 -6.51 -1.89 17.38
C ASP A 119 -5.35 -2.84 17.70
N ALA A 120 -4.97 -2.93 18.96
CA ALA A 120 -3.94 -3.86 19.40
C ALA A 120 -4.35 -5.29 19.07
N GLY A 121 -3.43 -6.04 18.45
CA GLY A 121 -3.68 -7.41 17.98
C GLY A 121 -4.40 -7.51 16.63
N SER A 122 -4.85 -6.40 16.05
CA SER A 122 -5.42 -6.39 14.70
C SER A 122 -4.34 -6.33 13.63
N HIS A 123 -4.53 -7.06 12.53
CA HIS A 123 -3.75 -6.94 11.29
C HIS A 123 -4.40 -5.99 10.28
N MET A 124 -5.59 -5.48 10.60
CA MET A 124 -6.36 -4.62 9.70
C MET A 124 -6.54 -3.23 10.32
N ASN A 125 -6.27 -2.21 9.52
CA ASN A 125 -6.61 -0.83 9.85
C ASN A 125 -8.05 -0.56 9.40
N LYS A 126 -8.86 0.06 10.25
CA LYS A 126 -10.15 0.63 9.85
C LYS A 126 -9.90 2.00 9.23
N CYS A 127 -10.47 2.26 8.06
CA CYS A 127 -10.45 3.56 7.42
C CYS A 127 -11.87 4.08 7.20
N VAL A 128 -12.16 5.27 7.69
CA VAL A 128 -13.39 6.01 7.44
C VAL A 128 -13.03 7.25 6.64
N VAL A 129 -13.55 7.35 5.42
CA VAL A 129 -13.24 8.44 4.49
C VAL A 129 -14.47 9.29 4.26
N SER A 130 -14.31 10.59 4.38
CA SER A 130 -15.36 11.59 4.12
C SER A 130 -14.87 12.60 3.07
N TYR A 131 -15.79 13.09 2.25
CA TYR A 131 -15.50 14.03 1.18
C TYR A 131 -16.37 15.28 1.30
N ALA A 132 -15.81 16.37 1.77
CA ALA A 132 -16.49 17.66 1.81
C ALA A 132 -16.45 18.31 0.42
N GLY A 133 -17.58 18.91 0.00
CA GLY A 133 -17.71 19.62 -1.28
C GLY A 133 -18.40 18.81 -2.39
N LEU A 134 -18.65 17.52 -2.21
CA LEU A 134 -19.46 16.75 -3.16
C LEU A 134 -20.91 17.26 -3.14
N THR A 135 -21.42 17.65 -4.29
CA THR A 135 -22.81 18.16 -4.46
C THR A 135 -23.79 17.04 -4.82
N THR A 136 -23.27 15.91 -5.28
CA THR A 136 -24.02 14.71 -5.66
C THR A 136 -23.24 13.47 -5.25
N ALA A 137 -23.92 12.33 -5.20
CA ALA A 137 -23.27 11.05 -5.02
C ALA A 137 -22.21 10.80 -6.10
N ASN A 138 -21.04 10.32 -5.70
CA ASN A 138 -19.91 10.05 -6.58
C ASN A 138 -19.35 8.65 -6.29
N PRO A 139 -18.90 7.90 -7.31
CA PRO A 139 -18.21 6.65 -7.07
C PRO A 139 -16.90 6.89 -6.31
N VAL A 140 -16.68 6.04 -5.29
CA VAL A 140 -15.46 5.98 -4.49
C VAL A 140 -14.92 4.57 -4.52
N CYS A 141 -13.62 4.40 -4.51
CA CYS A 141 -13.00 3.09 -4.41
C CYS A 141 -11.95 3.03 -3.30
N ALA A 142 -11.62 1.83 -2.85
CA ALA A 142 -10.32 1.52 -2.28
C ALA A 142 -9.60 0.59 -3.26
N GLY A 143 -8.31 0.84 -3.52
CA GLY A 143 -7.56 0.12 -4.53
C GLY A 143 -6.34 -0.58 -3.99
N ILE A 144 -6.00 -1.71 -4.59
CA ILE A 144 -4.74 -2.43 -4.36
C ILE A 144 -4.02 -2.52 -5.70
N VAL A 145 -2.75 -2.11 -5.72
CA VAL A 145 -1.93 -2.17 -6.93
C VAL A 145 -1.66 -3.62 -7.32
N VAL A 146 -1.67 -3.90 -8.62
CA VAL A 146 -1.31 -5.20 -9.21
C VAL A 146 -0.04 -5.02 -10.03
N HIS A 147 1.02 -5.71 -9.66
CA HIS A 147 2.33 -5.59 -10.30
C HIS A 147 2.47 -6.48 -11.53
N LYS A 148 3.39 -6.09 -12.43
CA LYS A 148 3.65 -6.78 -13.71
C LYS A 148 4.19 -8.19 -13.50
N GLU A 149 4.91 -8.39 -12.42
CA GLU A 149 5.57 -9.64 -12.08
C GLU A 149 4.60 -10.71 -11.56
N ASN A 150 3.42 -10.29 -11.08
CA ASN A 150 2.39 -11.22 -10.57
C ASN A 150 0.96 -10.73 -10.91
N PRO A 151 0.61 -10.61 -12.21
CA PRO A 151 -0.54 -9.85 -12.68
C PRO A 151 -1.90 -10.50 -12.41
N THR A 152 -1.94 -11.75 -11.99
CA THR A 152 -3.19 -12.52 -11.83
C THR A 152 -3.42 -13.05 -10.42
N ALA A 153 -2.52 -12.79 -9.48
CA ALA A 153 -2.57 -13.35 -8.14
C ALA A 153 -3.47 -12.54 -7.19
N TYR A 154 -4.65 -12.17 -7.67
CA TYR A 154 -5.65 -11.48 -6.84
C TYR A 154 -6.94 -12.27 -6.73
N VAL A 155 -7.68 -11.97 -5.68
CA VAL A 155 -9.03 -12.48 -5.45
C VAL A 155 -9.98 -11.32 -5.18
N MET A 156 -11.21 -11.42 -5.66
CA MET A 156 -12.28 -10.46 -5.42
C MET A 156 -13.58 -11.20 -5.16
N ASN A 157 -14.34 -10.79 -4.14
CA ASN A 157 -15.65 -11.33 -3.84
C ASN A 157 -16.59 -10.20 -3.40
N VAL A 158 -17.38 -9.71 -4.35
CA VAL A 158 -18.33 -8.60 -4.11
C VAL A 158 -19.37 -9.00 -3.07
N ALA A 159 -19.92 -10.21 -3.15
CA ALA A 159 -20.98 -10.66 -2.27
C ALA A 159 -20.54 -10.78 -0.81
N LYS A 160 -19.27 -11.12 -0.57
CA LYS A 160 -18.67 -11.20 0.76
C LYS A 160 -17.88 -9.93 1.15
N GLY A 161 -17.78 -8.94 0.26
CA GLY A 161 -17.14 -7.67 0.54
C GLY A 161 -15.64 -7.76 0.81
N TYR A 162 -14.88 -8.58 0.09
CA TYR A 162 -13.43 -8.61 0.25
C TYR A 162 -12.66 -8.71 -1.06
N MET A 163 -11.46 -8.17 -1.06
CA MET A 163 -10.46 -8.36 -2.12
C MET A 163 -9.06 -8.53 -1.52
N GLY A 164 -8.19 -9.22 -2.25
CA GLY A 164 -6.80 -9.44 -1.83
C GLY A 164 -5.87 -9.67 -3.00
N TYR A 165 -4.58 -9.44 -2.76
CA TYR A 165 -3.53 -9.65 -3.73
C TYR A 165 -2.31 -10.28 -3.06
N GLU A 166 -1.76 -11.31 -3.71
CA GLU A 166 -0.48 -11.91 -3.35
C GLU A 166 0.61 -11.29 -4.21
N ASP A 167 1.57 -10.64 -3.59
CA ASP A 167 2.71 -10.07 -4.28
C ASP A 167 4.01 -10.81 -3.98
N LEU A 168 4.95 -10.70 -4.88
CA LEU A 168 6.31 -11.16 -4.67
C LEU A 168 7.08 -10.09 -3.89
N GLY A 169 7.84 -10.49 -2.89
CA GLY A 169 8.80 -9.59 -2.26
C GLY A 169 9.80 -9.10 -3.32
N ASP A 170 9.59 -7.92 -3.83
CA ASP A 170 10.11 -7.29 -5.06
C ASP A 170 11.35 -7.98 -5.70
N PRO A 171 11.13 -8.95 -6.61
CA PRO A 171 12.23 -9.66 -7.26
C PRO A 171 13.08 -8.77 -8.17
N ASN A 172 12.62 -7.56 -8.50
CA ASN A 172 13.31 -6.67 -9.44
C ASN A 172 14.16 -5.61 -8.77
N GLN A 173 14.06 -5.44 -7.46
CA GLN A 173 14.95 -4.54 -6.72
C GLN A 173 16.39 -5.04 -6.73
N TYR A 174 16.58 -6.32 -7.03
CA TYR A 174 17.92 -6.93 -7.06
C TYR A 174 18.27 -7.40 -8.45
N LYS A 175 19.38 -6.93 -8.97
CA LYS A 175 20.00 -7.55 -10.11
C LYS A 175 20.25 -9.03 -9.77
N GLU A 176 20.15 -9.91 -10.76
CA GLU A 176 20.27 -11.36 -10.59
C GLU A 176 21.53 -11.76 -9.80
N LYS A 177 22.63 -11.03 -9.99
CA LYS A 177 23.88 -11.22 -9.24
C LYS A 177 23.72 -11.10 -7.72
N TYR A 178 22.82 -10.25 -7.23
CA TYR A 178 22.57 -10.09 -5.76
C TYR A 178 21.68 -11.18 -5.21
N ARG A 179 20.72 -11.70 -5.99
CA ARG A 179 19.94 -12.88 -5.62
C ARG A 179 20.82 -14.10 -5.42
N ALA A 180 21.79 -14.32 -6.32
CA ALA A 180 22.73 -15.43 -6.23
C ALA A 180 23.60 -15.35 -4.97
N VAL A 181 23.99 -14.14 -4.55
CA VAL A 181 24.80 -13.92 -3.34
C VAL A 181 23.99 -14.06 -2.06
N GLN A 182 22.76 -13.60 -2.05
CA GLN A 182 21.93 -13.63 -0.84
C GLN A 182 21.22 -14.98 -0.64
N ASN A 183 21.07 -15.78 -1.69
CA ASN A 183 20.36 -17.07 -1.70
C ASN A 183 19.04 -17.04 -0.90
N LYS A 184 18.37 -15.87 -0.94
CA LYS A 184 17.15 -15.60 -0.18
C LYS A 184 15.96 -15.55 -1.14
N ASP A 185 14.99 -16.39 -0.88
CA ASP A 185 13.61 -16.15 -1.33
C ASP A 185 13.04 -15.04 -0.43
N PHE A 186 12.76 -13.87 -1.00
CA PHE A 186 12.21 -12.74 -0.27
C PHE A 186 10.76 -12.97 0.18
N GLY A 187 10.23 -14.15 -0.10
CA GLY A 187 8.90 -14.54 0.33
C GLY A 187 7.80 -13.84 -0.44
N ARG A 188 6.64 -13.78 0.20
CA ARG A 188 5.43 -13.20 -0.33
C ARG A 188 4.88 -12.17 0.63
N ILE A 189 4.24 -11.15 0.09
CA ILE A 189 3.42 -10.23 0.84
C ILE A 189 1.97 -10.36 0.37
N TYR A 190 1.06 -10.39 1.32
CA TYR A 190 -0.37 -10.46 1.09
C TYR A 190 -0.98 -9.16 1.54
N VAL A 191 -1.72 -8.52 0.66
CA VAL A 191 -2.44 -7.28 0.97
C VAL A 191 -3.91 -7.48 0.69
N GLY A 192 -4.77 -6.88 1.51
CA GLY A 192 -6.20 -7.09 1.38
C GLY A 192 -7.03 -5.94 1.91
N ALA A 193 -8.28 -5.90 1.46
CA ALA A 193 -9.29 -4.98 1.95
C ALA A 193 -10.62 -5.69 2.16
N VAL A 194 -11.35 -5.25 3.21
CA VAL A 194 -12.68 -5.76 3.57
C VAL A 194 -13.64 -4.57 3.66
N PHE A 195 -14.81 -4.75 3.10
CA PHE A 195 -15.86 -3.74 2.97
C PHE A 195 -17.11 -4.21 3.72
N PRO A 196 -17.40 -3.66 4.90
CA PRO A 196 -18.58 -4.06 5.68
C PRO A 196 -19.90 -3.52 5.08
N GLY A 197 -19.79 -2.49 4.23
CA GLY A 197 -20.94 -1.92 3.52
C GLY A 197 -21.16 -2.54 2.15
N THR A 198 -22.30 -2.21 1.54
CA THR A 198 -22.62 -2.66 0.19
C THR A 198 -21.69 -2.00 -0.84
N LEU A 199 -21.05 -2.82 -1.63
CA LEU A 199 -20.30 -2.37 -2.80
C LEU A 199 -21.18 -2.33 -4.04
N ALA A 200 -20.91 -1.38 -4.91
CA ALA A 200 -21.51 -1.32 -6.24
C ALA A 200 -20.84 -2.32 -7.18
N ASP A 201 -19.51 -2.50 -7.04
CA ASP A 201 -18.73 -3.38 -7.92
C ASP A 201 -17.35 -3.72 -7.30
N MET A 202 -16.73 -4.77 -7.81
CA MET A 202 -15.30 -5.03 -7.67
C MET A 202 -14.74 -5.39 -9.04
N LYS A 203 -13.64 -4.76 -9.43
CA LYS A 203 -13.03 -5.05 -10.73
C LYS A 203 -11.53 -4.82 -10.75
N TYR A 204 -10.87 -5.49 -11.68
CA TYR A 204 -9.54 -5.11 -12.12
C TYR A 204 -9.65 -3.95 -13.12
N LYS A 205 -8.88 -2.91 -12.89
CA LYS A 205 -8.74 -1.76 -13.79
C LYS A 205 -7.30 -1.68 -14.26
N GLU A 206 -7.09 -1.92 -15.53
CA GLU A 206 -5.81 -1.71 -16.17
C GLU A 206 -5.49 -0.21 -16.28
N GLU A 207 -4.25 0.16 -16.01
CA GLU A 207 -3.76 1.53 -16.17
C GLU A 207 -2.38 1.53 -16.83
N ALA A 208 -2.35 2.05 -18.05
CA ALA A 208 -1.10 2.19 -18.79
C ALA A 208 -0.19 3.27 -18.16
N GLY A 209 1.11 3.05 -18.22
CA GLY A 209 2.11 4.04 -17.81
C GLY A 209 2.45 4.07 -16.32
N LEU A 210 1.84 3.22 -15.50
CA LEU A 210 2.24 3.08 -14.10
C LEU A 210 3.61 2.37 -13.99
N PRO A 211 4.60 2.95 -13.31
CA PRO A 211 5.91 2.32 -13.17
C PRO A 211 5.82 1.00 -12.37
N GLY A 212 6.15 -0.12 -13.01
CA GLY A 212 6.15 -1.45 -12.38
C GLY A 212 4.78 -2.07 -12.15
N ALA A 213 3.68 -1.36 -12.40
CA ALA A 213 2.33 -1.86 -12.19
C ALA A 213 1.57 -2.05 -13.51
N ASN A 214 0.59 -2.96 -13.49
CA ASN A 214 -0.36 -3.17 -14.58
C ASN A 214 -1.67 -2.39 -14.36
N GLY A 215 -2.01 -2.08 -13.12
CA GLY A 215 -3.27 -1.47 -12.75
C GLY A 215 -3.62 -1.76 -11.30
N HIS A 216 -4.91 -1.79 -11.01
CA HIS A 216 -5.43 -1.98 -9.66
C HIS A 216 -6.62 -2.96 -9.64
N ILE A 217 -6.78 -3.68 -8.53
CA ILE A 217 -8.10 -4.18 -8.15
C ILE A 217 -8.78 -3.12 -7.30
N LEU A 218 -10.06 -2.86 -7.58
CA LEU A 218 -10.85 -1.80 -6.96
C LEU A 218 -12.09 -2.38 -6.30
N GLY A 219 -12.34 -2.06 -5.03
CA GLY A 219 -13.64 -2.21 -4.41
C GLY A 219 -14.37 -0.86 -4.48
N ILE A 220 -15.50 -0.81 -5.17
CA ILE A 220 -16.20 0.42 -5.56
C ILE A 220 -17.52 0.53 -4.81
N ALA A 221 -17.74 1.69 -4.19
CA ALA A 221 -18.99 2.07 -3.55
C ALA A 221 -19.45 3.45 -4.05
N SER A 222 -20.48 4.00 -3.44
CA SER A 222 -20.92 5.37 -3.64
C SER A 222 -20.76 6.16 -2.35
N THR A 223 -20.36 7.42 -2.47
CA THR A 223 -20.24 8.37 -1.35
C THR A 223 -20.76 9.74 -1.74
N ASP A 224 -21.14 10.52 -0.76
CA ASP A 224 -21.48 11.94 -0.88
C ASP A 224 -20.93 12.71 0.32
N SER A 225 -21.25 13.99 0.46
CA SER A 225 -20.77 14.80 1.60
C SER A 225 -21.31 14.38 2.97
N ALA A 226 -22.37 13.55 3.03
CA ALA A 226 -23.01 13.10 4.25
C ALA A 226 -22.72 11.61 4.57
N THR A 227 -22.35 10.82 3.56
CA THR A 227 -22.20 9.36 3.65
C THR A 227 -20.73 8.96 3.57
N PRO A 228 -20.05 8.69 4.67
CA PRO A 228 -18.65 8.25 4.66
C PRO A 228 -18.49 6.86 4.03
N PHE A 229 -17.36 6.66 3.35
CA PHE A 229 -16.93 5.36 2.88
C PHE A 229 -16.07 4.67 3.95
N THR A 230 -16.50 3.50 4.42
CA THR A 230 -15.79 2.74 5.46
C THR A 230 -15.30 1.42 4.92
N TYR A 231 -14.05 1.10 5.17
CA TYR A 231 -13.43 -0.19 4.83
C TYR A 231 -12.27 -0.50 5.77
N TYR A 232 -11.77 -1.73 5.68
CA TYR A 232 -10.57 -2.18 6.40
C TYR A 232 -9.51 -2.55 5.40
N PHE A 233 -8.24 -2.28 5.71
CA PHE A 233 -7.11 -2.68 4.89
C PHE A 233 -5.96 -3.16 5.77
N GLY A 234 -5.19 -4.11 5.24
CA GLY A 234 -4.05 -4.65 5.98
C GLY A 234 -3.14 -5.49 5.11
N SER A 235 -2.06 -5.95 5.73
CA SER A 235 -1.08 -6.80 5.07
C SER A 235 -0.54 -7.87 6.01
N ALA A 236 -0.14 -8.99 5.42
CA ALA A 236 0.61 -10.04 6.08
C ALA A 236 1.81 -10.43 5.20
N GLY A 237 2.98 -10.57 5.81
CA GLY A 237 4.18 -11.06 5.11
C GLY A 237 4.43 -12.52 5.48
N MET A 238 4.88 -13.31 4.50
CA MET A 238 5.44 -14.63 4.75
C MET A 238 6.86 -14.67 4.18
N GLN A 239 7.83 -14.75 5.07
CA GLN A 239 9.09 -15.39 4.70
C GLN A 239 8.82 -16.89 4.54
N ARG A 240 9.42 -17.50 3.54
CA ARG A 240 9.40 -18.96 3.42
C ARG A 240 10.09 -19.56 4.65
N LEU A 241 9.31 -19.76 5.71
CA LEU A 241 9.76 -20.62 6.80
C LEU A 241 9.92 -22.01 6.18
N THR A 242 11.09 -22.57 6.37
CA THR A 242 11.44 -23.97 5.98
C THR A 242 10.64 -25.01 6.78
N SER A 243 9.50 -24.63 7.35
CA SER A 243 8.61 -25.49 8.11
C SER A 243 7.44 -25.95 7.22
N PRO A 244 7.20 -27.28 7.16
CA PRO A 244 6.15 -27.86 6.30
C PRO A 244 4.71 -27.60 6.76
N LEU A 245 4.47 -26.75 7.76
CA LEU A 245 3.17 -26.59 8.41
C LEU A 245 2.28 -25.46 7.87
N LEU A 246 2.76 -24.63 6.93
CA LEU A 246 1.95 -23.59 6.32
C LEU A 246 1.99 -23.72 4.80
N GLN A 247 0.99 -24.38 4.24
CA GLN A 247 0.97 -24.74 2.81
C GLN A 247 0.58 -23.61 1.86
N SER A 248 0.00 -22.52 2.30
CA SER A 248 -0.19 -21.32 1.45
C SER A 248 -0.54 -20.08 2.28
N GLY A 249 -0.07 -18.90 1.86
CA GLY A 249 -0.48 -17.64 2.47
C GLY A 249 -1.95 -17.28 2.19
N LYS A 250 -2.60 -17.98 1.27
CA LYS A 250 -4.05 -17.98 1.12
C LYS A 250 -4.73 -18.42 2.41
N ASP A 251 -4.10 -19.33 3.17
CA ASP A 251 -4.61 -19.84 4.44
C ASP A 251 -4.53 -18.80 5.57
N ILE A 252 -3.72 -17.75 5.41
CA ILE A 252 -3.63 -16.61 6.36
C ILE A 252 -4.53 -15.47 5.91
N LEU A 253 -4.53 -15.11 4.63
CA LEU A 253 -5.35 -14.02 4.11
C LEU A 253 -6.85 -14.39 4.11
N MET A 254 -7.18 -15.63 3.77
CA MET A 254 -8.58 -16.08 3.77
C MET A 254 -9.25 -16.05 5.16
N PRO A 255 -8.60 -16.44 6.27
CA PRO A 255 -9.15 -16.20 7.60
C PRO A 255 -9.28 -14.72 7.96
N LEU A 256 -8.30 -13.88 7.57
CA LEU A 256 -8.37 -12.43 7.80
C LEU A 256 -9.51 -11.78 7.00
N LEU A 257 -9.74 -12.26 5.78
CA LEU A 257 -10.82 -11.80 4.91
C LEU A 257 -12.18 -12.42 5.29
N SER A 258 -12.22 -13.64 5.86
CA SER A 258 -13.44 -14.28 6.35
C SER A 258 -13.96 -13.71 7.67
N MET A 259 -13.18 -12.92 8.39
CA MET A 259 -13.63 -12.16 9.57
C MET A 259 -14.68 -11.10 9.24
N SER A 260 -15.05 -10.93 7.98
CA SER A 260 -16.27 -10.17 7.60
C SER A 260 -17.57 -10.77 8.16
N GLU A 261 -17.54 -11.97 8.71
CA GLU A 261 -18.69 -12.60 9.42
C GLU A 261 -18.75 -12.23 10.93
N ILE A 262 -17.74 -11.51 11.45
CA ILE A 262 -17.63 -11.16 12.88
C ILE A 262 -17.78 -9.63 13.11
N LEU A 263 -17.80 -8.83 12.05
CA LEU A 263 -18.07 -7.39 12.07
C LEU A 263 -19.49 -7.09 11.58
#